data_b00ba67752a5e4a10cb880276c08fe6a
#
_entry.id   b00ba67752a5e4a10cb880276c08fe6a
#
_cell.length_a   1.000
_cell.length_b   1.000
_cell.length_c   1.000
_cell.angle_alpha   90.00
_cell.angle_beta   90.00
_cell.angle_gamma   90.00
#
_symmetry.space_group_name_H-M   'P 1'
#
loop_
_entity.id
_entity.type
_entity.pdbx_description
1 polymer ?
#
loop_
_entity_poly.entity_id
_entity_poly.type
_entity_poly.pdbx_seq_one_letter_code
_entity_poly.pdbx_strand_id
1 'polypeptide(L)'
;MNVVHKLQLPQLFTNHKWQIVFVFAFMAAFAANAGHVAETLTLLNGWNAVYIESTPDVSSPGEFFADMPQVQRVGCYESSVYSATEQIASDGTTIGQKPAAFYVWERGKDDESTLQRILGGRCYLIYTTGEASKTFYGVPACPRVSWQAAADGFMTIAGVSIPAGETVQSGTYFREGPLSADAVSSPYSFGGPSAAAPEPTKMLAFRGTPALSGGCAYAFEGRSVADWPGVVKVMVPSLSGGIAFGSGSSLQSFSVANAGTTNRTIRVAYGPSELTTEEKPPLQVFIPRVGTNEYGWTAFETHDFDLAPGESRTLALAVDKSGFTADRTFAGLVTVSDLSGTKMRVRVPVTAKLDADSPYSAAYPKGLWYGNIELSQVDRLADGAPVAAGGTMKMKAMIHVDGTGGVHLLQRVAAGTAKEPAEDGSRAVKLWPETTDVPAEYSARRFSTMFPDVAHRSLDATSGTFGNLLQFDWTVAADARDNPFRHAWHPDHATGFAVTNRLTLSWYAESGESTWAYRPDEVTYGICTWTLGGILGAGDITLRGTFALKRILSISKVEE
;
A
#
# COMPACT_ATOMS: atom_id res chain seq x y z
N MET A 1 17.32 23.13 -37.73
CA MET A 1 17.02 24.38 -37.03
C MET A 1 16.99 24.01 -35.55
N ASN A 2 18.12 24.23 -34.86
CA ASN A 2 18.27 23.88 -33.45
C ASN A 2 17.65 24.96 -32.57
N VAL A 3 16.50 24.71 -32.00
CA VAL A 3 15.92 25.58 -30.98
C VAL A 3 16.47 25.11 -29.63
N VAL A 4 17.52 25.75 -29.16
CA VAL A 4 18.04 25.60 -27.80
C VAL A 4 17.18 26.50 -26.93
N HIS A 5 16.21 25.95 -26.22
CA HIS A 5 15.53 26.67 -25.15
C HIS A 5 16.47 26.80 -23.95
N LYS A 6 17.02 27.98 -23.78
CA LYS A 6 17.74 28.36 -22.56
C LYS A 6 16.76 28.36 -21.40
N LEU A 7 17.03 27.54 -20.38
CA LEU A 7 16.42 27.69 -19.06
C LEU A 7 16.82 29.06 -18.48
N GLN A 8 15.98 30.07 -18.72
CA GLN A 8 16.06 31.32 -17.98
C GLN A 8 15.39 31.09 -16.63
N LEU A 9 16.20 31.01 -15.58
CA LEU A 9 15.74 31.07 -14.19
C LEU A 9 15.02 32.41 -13.99
N PRO A 10 13.75 32.41 -13.58
CA PRO A 10 13.08 33.66 -13.27
C PRO A 10 13.66 34.24 -11.99
N GLN A 11 14.20 35.45 -12.09
CA GLN A 11 14.44 36.30 -10.93
C GLN A 11 13.08 36.81 -10.44
N LEU A 12 12.51 36.18 -9.45
CA LEU A 12 11.34 36.68 -8.73
C LEU A 12 11.63 36.72 -7.24
N PHE A 13 12.17 37.84 -6.82
CA PHE A 13 12.11 38.27 -5.43
C PHE A 13 11.00 39.31 -5.31
N THR A 14 9.92 39.00 -4.61
CA THR A 14 9.15 40.00 -3.83
C THR A 14 8.27 39.27 -2.81
N ASN A 15 8.52 39.62 -1.58
CA ASN A 15 7.74 39.55 -0.33
C ASN A 15 6.30 39.00 -0.39
N HIS A 16 6.07 37.89 0.30
CA HIS A 16 4.86 37.71 1.10
C HIS A 16 5.20 36.96 2.40
N LYS A 17 5.14 37.71 3.49
CA LYS A 17 5.15 37.21 4.87
C LYS A 17 3.75 36.74 5.27
N TRP A 18 3.75 35.67 6.12
CA TRP A 18 2.63 35.20 6.96
C TRP A 18 1.55 34.32 6.27
N GLN A 19 1.63 33.05 6.54
CA GLN A 19 0.67 32.10 7.13
C GLN A 19 1.01 30.69 6.68
N ILE A 20 1.76 29.91 7.46
CA ILE A 20 1.73 28.45 7.56
C ILE A 20 2.69 28.09 8.71
N VAL A 21 2.20 28.05 9.93
CA VAL A 21 3.02 27.64 11.11
C VAL A 21 2.41 26.47 11.89
N PHE A 22 1.35 25.78 11.46
CA PHE A 22 0.68 24.86 12.38
C PHE A 22 0.43 23.41 11.90
N VAL A 23 1.11 22.88 10.90
CA VAL A 23 0.87 21.47 10.46
C VAL A 23 2.13 20.57 10.55
N PHE A 24 3.31 21.07 10.88
CA PHE A 24 4.56 20.31 10.73
C PHE A 24 5.12 19.65 12.00
N ALA A 25 4.47 19.72 13.14
CA ALA A 25 5.00 19.16 14.39
C ALA A 25 4.73 17.64 14.61
N PHE A 26 3.98 16.97 13.72
CA PHE A 26 3.54 15.57 13.96
C PHE A 26 4.27 14.50 13.14
N MET A 27 5.16 14.83 12.22
CA MET A 27 5.84 13.83 11.38
C MET A 27 7.29 13.53 11.77
N ALA A 28 7.89 14.23 12.70
CA ALA A 28 9.29 14.03 13.08
C ALA A 28 9.56 12.82 13.98
N ALA A 29 8.51 12.18 14.53
CA ALA A 29 8.68 11.05 15.46
C ALA A 29 8.63 9.65 14.79
N PHE A 30 8.37 9.56 13.48
CA PHE A 30 8.19 8.26 12.81
C PHE A 30 9.42 7.73 12.07
N ALA A 31 10.49 8.51 11.91
CA ALA A 31 11.68 8.06 11.18
C ALA A 31 12.61 7.14 12.00
N ALA A 32 12.47 7.11 13.31
CA ALA A 32 13.43 6.46 14.21
C ALA A 32 13.32 4.91 14.28
N ASN A 33 12.39 4.26 13.57
CA ASN A 33 12.16 2.82 13.70
C ASN A 33 11.55 2.22 12.41
N ALA A 34 12.19 2.42 11.27
CA ALA A 34 11.78 1.82 9.99
C ALA A 34 12.96 1.05 9.41
N GLY A 35 12.70 -0.03 8.64
CA GLY A 35 13.78 -0.78 7.99
C GLY A 35 14.68 0.14 7.17
N HIS A 36 15.93 0.28 7.59
CA HIS A 36 16.89 1.22 7.00
C HIS A 36 17.75 0.56 5.93
N VAL A 37 18.15 1.37 4.97
CA VAL A 37 19.16 1.03 3.97
C VAL A 37 20.35 1.97 4.09
N ALA A 38 21.54 1.47 3.82
CA ALA A 38 22.74 2.26 3.69
C ALA A 38 22.84 2.80 2.26
N GLU A 39 22.97 4.11 2.13
CA GLU A 39 23.12 4.77 0.85
C GLU A 39 24.38 5.65 0.85
N THR A 40 25.17 5.59 -0.21
CA THR A 40 26.39 6.39 -0.33
C THR A 40 26.18 7.47 -1.38
N LEU A 41 26.28 8.72 -0.94
CA LEU A 41 26.26 9.89 -1.78
C LEU A 41 27.72 10.27 -2.11
N THR A 42 28.08 10.24 -3.39
CA THR A 42 29.40 10.69 -3.87
C THR A 42 29.21 11.89 -4.77
N LEU A 43 29.86 12.99 -4.42
CA LEU A 43 29.78 14.26 -5.12
C LEU A 43 31.16 14.67 -5.63
N LEU A 44 31.21 15.12 -6.86
CA LEU A 44 32.39 15.69 -7.49
C LEU A 44 32.31 17.23 -7.45
N ASN A 45 33.46 17.90 -7.59
CA ASN A 45 33.52 19.36 -7.60
C ASN A 45 32.59 19.97 -8.67
N GLY A 46 31.78 20.95 -8.29
CA GLY A 46 30.78 21.59 -9.13
C GLY A 46 29.37 21.06 -8.90
N TRP A 47 28.50 21.19 -9.90
CA TRP A 47 27.10 20.74 -9.83
C TRP A 47 26.99 19.24 -10.12
N ASN A 48 26.29 18.53 -9.26
CA ASN A 48 25.97 17.11 -9.37
C ASN A 48 24.47 16.93 -9.48
N ALA A 49 24.02 16.02 -10.34
CA ALA A 49 22.60 15.62 -10.44
C ALA A 49 22.45 14.20 -9.90
N VAL A 50 21.86 14.06 -8.73
CA VAL A 50 21.76 12.81 -7.99
C VAL A 50 20.34 12.41 -7.72
N TYR A 51 20.10 11.12 -7.62
CA TYR A 51 18.86 10.54 -7.13
C TYR A 51 19.12 9.91 -5.76
N ILE A 52 18.36 10.32 -4.75
CA ILE A 52 18.42 9.77 -3.40
C ILE A 52 17.24 8.80 -3.24
N GLU A 53 17.52 7.53 -2.99
CA GLU A 53 16.50 6.47 -2.91
C GLU A 53 15.80 6.46 -1.55
N SER A 54 16.54 6.77 -0.46
CA SER A 54 16.03 6.69 0.91
C SER A 54 15.96 8.05 1.59
N THR A 55 14.95 8.24 2.43
CA THR A 55 14.84 9.42 3.28
C THR A 55 15.82 9.29 4.45
N PRO A 56 16.83 10.17 4.58
CA PRO A 56 17.77 10.11 5.68
C PRO A 56 17.10 10.32 7.04
N ASP A 57 17.63 9.70 8.09
CA ASP A 57 17.15 9.91 9.47
C ASP A 57 17.24 11.37 9.87
N VAL A 58 18.36 12.01 9.51
CA VAL A 58 18.54 13.45 9.62
C VAL A 58 18.24 14.04 8.26
N SER A 59 17.04 14.55 8.08
CA SER A 59 16.54 15.00 6.77
C SER A 59 16.58 16.52 6.56
N SER A 60 16.86 17.33 7.58
CA SER A 60 17.12 18.78 7.43
C SER A 60 18.39 18.97 6.60
N PRO A 61 18.40 19.76 5.51
CA PRO A 61 19.58 19.89 4.66
C PRO A 61 20.82 20.40 5.40
N GLY A 62 20.65 21.37 6.30
CA GLY A 62 21.75 21.93 7.09
C GLY A 62 22.44 20.90 7.98
N GLU A 63 21.65 20.05 8.66
CA GLU A 63 22.16 18.98 9.50
C GLU A 63 22.65 17.79 8.67
N PHE A 64 21.96 17.42 7.60
CA PHE A 64 22.34 16.32 6.72
C PHE A 64 23.72 16.56 6.08
N PHE A 65 23.99 17.78 5.64
CA PHE A 65 25.27 18.16 5.04
C PHE A 65 26.25 18.81 6.03
N ALA A 66 26.04 18.75 7.34
CA ALA A 66 26.89 19.38 8.33
C ALA A 66 28.36 18.89 8.25
N ASP A 67 28.54 17.60 8.02
CA ASP A 67 29.85 16.93 7.87
C ASP A 67 30.44 17.03 6.45
N MET A 68 29.76 17.68 5.51
CA MET A 68 30.19 17.92 4.13
C MET A 68 30.27 19.44 3.84
N PRO A 69 31.23 20.17 4.42
CA PRO A 69 31.30 21.64 4.29
C PRO A 69 31.48 22.12 2.85
N GLN A 70 31.92 21.25 1.92
CA GLN A 70 32.03 21.54 0.49
C GLN A 70 30.66 21.74 -0.17
N VAL A 71 29.56 21.13 0.37
CA VAL A 71 28.22 21.30 -0.17
C VAL A 71 27.74 22.71 0.17
N GLN A 72 27.49 23.52 -0.85
CA GLN A 72 27.11 24.92 -0.71
C GLN A 72 25.64 25.18 -1.04
N ARG A 73 25.08 24.41 -2.01
CA ARG A 73 23.72 24.62 -2.46
C ARG A 73 23.06 23.31 -2.88
N VAL A 74 21.80 23.15 -2.55
CA VAL A 74 20.98 22.00 -2.93
C VAL A 74 19.67 22.49 -3.51
N GLY A 75 19.32 22.01 -4.71
CA GLY A 75 18.06 22.29 -5.37
C GLY A 75 17.26 21.01 -5.60
N CYS A 76 15.95 21.06 -5.41
CA CYS A 76 15.02 20.01 -5.75
C CYS A 76 13.91 20.60 -6.64
N TYR A 77 13.72 20.00 -7.81
CA TYR A 77 12.65 20.39 -8.72
C TYR A 77 11.49 19.40 -8.62
N GLU A 78 10.32 19.91 -8.33
CA GLU A 78 9.07 19.16 -8.43
C GLU A 78 8.29 19.69 -9.64
N SER A 79 8.07 18.83 -10.64
CA SER A 79 7.25 19.16 -11.79
C SER A 79 5.78 19.38 -11.39
N SER A 80 5.04 20.14 -12.20
CA SER A 80 3.59 20.21 -12.06
C SER A 80 2.99 18.82 -12.30
N VAL A 81 2.15 18.35 -11.39
CA VAL A 81 1.52 17.03 -11.46
C VAL A 81 0.01 17.20 -11.40
N TYR A 82 -0.71 16.55 -12.31
CA TYR A 82 -2.12 16.31 -12.08
C TYR A 82 -2.26 15.29 -10.94
N SER A 83 -2.92 15.69 -9.86
CA SER A 83 -3.30 14.75 -8.81
C SER A 83 -4.28 13.74 -9.39
N ALA A 84 -4.00 12.44 -9.22
CA ALA A 84 -4.95 11.38 -9.59
C ALA A 84 -6.25 11.40 -8.74
N THR A 85 -6.29 12.22 -7.71
CA THR A 85 -7.48 12.57 -6.93
C THR A 85 -7.89 13.99 -7.29
N GLU A 86 -8.60 14.14 -8.40
CA GLU A 86 -9.31 15.38 -8.69
C GLU A 86 -10.34 15.63 -7.60
N GLN A 87 -10.05 16.57 -6.72
CA GLN A 87 -11.07 17.13 -5.85
C GLN A 87 -11.78 18.22 -6.66
N ILE A 88 -13.00 17.94 -7.04
CA ILE A 88 -13.88 18.95 -7.63
C ILE A 88 -14.35 19.84 -6.46
N ALA A 89 -13.99 21.12 -6.51
CA ALA A 89 -14.52 22.10 -5.57
C ALA A 89 -16.04 22.24 -5.76
N SER A 90 -16.73 22.73 -4.72
CA SER A 90 -18.18 22.92 -4.74
C SER A 90 -18.70 23.88 -5.81
N ASP A 91 -17.82 24.64 -6.44
CA ASP A 91 -18.09 25.54 -7.58
C ASP A 91 -17.83 24.89 -8.95
N GLY A 92 -17.48 23.60 -8.99
CA GLY A 92 -17.19 22.85 -10.21
C GLY A 92 -15.78 23.06 -10.75
N THR A 93 -14.90 23.80 -10.06
CA THR A 93 -13.51 23.97 -10.48
C THR A 93 -12.68 22.76 -10.05
N THR A 94 -11.76 22.32 -10.91
CA THR A 94 -10.85 21.21 -10.62
C THR A 94 -9.73 21.71 -9.72
N ILE A 95 -9.72 21.29 -8.45
CA ILE A 95 -8.61 21.54 -7.53
C ILE A 95 -7.64 20.36 -7.67
N GLY A 96 -6.61 20.49 -8.47
CA GLY A 96 -5.73 19.33 -8.62
C GLY A 96 -4.40 19.58 -9.28
N GLN A 97 -4.16 20.74 -9.84
CA GLN A 97 -2.86 21.03 -10.42
C GLN A 97 -1.93 21.64 -9.37
N LYS A 98 -0.97 20.86 -8.88
CA LYS A 98 0.15 21.40 -8.11
C LYS A 98 1.10 22.05 -9.12
N PRO A 99 1.35 23.37 -9.06
CA PRO A 99 2.29 24.04 -9.96
C PRO A 99 3.71 23.47 -9.76
N ALA A 100 4.52 23.53 -10.81
CA ALA A 100 5.94 23.21 -10.70
C ALA A 100 6.61 24.12 -9.68
N ALA A 101 7.47 23.56 -8.85
CA ALA A 101 8.18 24.29 -7.82
C ALA A 101 9.66 23.91 -7.78
N PHE A 102 10.50 24.88 -7.54
CA PHE A 102 11.92 24.68 -7.31
C PHE A 102 12.26 25.08 -5.88
N TYR A 103 12.67 24.09 -5.08
CA TYR A 103 13.04 24.28 -3.68
C TYR A 103 14.56 24.35 -3.59
N VAL A 104 15.08 25.28 -2.80
CA VAL A 104 16.52 25.51 -2.66
C VAL A 104 16.89 25.62 -1.19
N TRP A 105 18.01 25.00 -0.84
CA TRP A 105 18.76 25.26 0.37
C TRP A 105 20.14 25.81 0.00
N GLU A 106 20.62 26.79 0.75
CA GLU A 106 21.94 27.38 0.61
C GLU A 106 22.61 27.45 1.98
N ARG A 107 23.86 27.00 2.05
CA ARG A 107 24.62 26.98 3.30
C ARG A 107 24.74 28.38 3.91
N GLY A 108 24.41 28.47 5.21
CA GLY A 108 24.43 29.72 5.95
C GLY A 108 23.25 30.67 5.71
N LYS A 109 22.21 30.17 4.98
CA LYS A 109 20.95 30.86 4.74
C LYS A 109 19.76 29.97 5.03
N ASP A 110 19.81 29.22 6.12
CA ASP A 110 18.79 28.24 6.46
C ASP A 110 17.40 28.90 6.60
N ASP A 111 17.31 30.09 7.16
CA ASP A 111 16.05 30.85 7.33
C ASP A 111 15.43 31.33 6.00
N GLU A 112 16.21 31.44 4.94
CA GLU A 112 15.76 31.86 3.60
C GLU A 112 15.49 30.64 2.71
N SER A 113 15.86 29.43 3.16
CA SER A 113 15.79 28.21 2.38
C SER A 113 14.36 27.72 2.23
N THR A 114 13.98 27.36 1.02
CA THR A 114 12.68 26.76 0.71
C THR A 114 12.70 25.23 0.73
N LEU A 115 13.88 24.62 0.55
CA LEU A 115 14.09 23.18 0.72
C LEU A 115 14.30 22.87 2.20
N GLN A 116 13.28 22.36 2.85
CA GLN A 116 13.29 22.08 4.30
C GLN A 116 13.74 20.65 4.64
N ARG A 117 13.66 19.74 3.70
CA ARG A 117 13.97 18.31 3.94
C ARG A 117 14.56 17.63 2.71
N ILE A 118 15.52 16.74 2.94
CA ILE A 118 15.98 15.74 1.99
C ILE A 118 15.07 14.52 2.14
N LEU A 119 14.37 14.17 1.08
CA LEU A 119 13.45 13.03 1.03
C LEU A 119 13.93 12.00 0.02
N GLY A 120 13.73 10.74 0.34
CA GLY A 120 13.95 9.65 -0.59
C GLY A 120 12.98 9.67 -1.78
N GLY A 121 13.37 8.99 -2.86
CA GLY A 121 12.61 8.95 -4.10
C GLY A 121 12.66 10.25 -4.90
N ARG A 122 13.62 11.12 -4.63
CA ARG A 122 13.73 12.45 -5.27
C ARG A 122 15.10 12.70 -5.87
N CYS A 123 15.10 13.58 -6.87
CA CYS A 123 16.31 14.05 -7.53
C CYS A 123 16.73 15.42 -7.00
N TYR A 124 18.03 15.56 -6.82
CA TYR A 124 18.63 16.80 -6.31
C TYR A 124 19.74 17.27 -7.23
N LEU A 125 19.84 18.59 -7.41
CA LEU A 125 20.98 19.27 -7.99
C LEU A 125 21.82 19.83 -6.84
N ILE A 126 23.04 19.31 -6.66
CA ILE A 126 23.89 19.63 -5.52
C ILE A 126 25.16 20.32 -6.03
N TYR A 127 25.42 21.53 -5.55
CA TYR A 127 26.66 22.26 -5.85
C TYR A 127 27.65 22.09 -4.71
N THR A 128 28.88 21.68 -5.09
CA THR A 128 30.00 21.50 -4.17
C THR A 128 31.23 22.24 -4.65
N THR A 129 32.04 22.72 -3.70
CA THR A 129 33.34 23.39 -3.96
C THR A 129 34.53 22.43 -3.93
N GLY A 130 34.29 21.14 -3.84
CA GLY A 130 35.27 20.07 -3.80
C GLY A 130 34.59 18.71 -3.76
N GLU A 131 35.36 17.65 -3.91
CA GLU A 131 34.85 16.29 -3.80
C GLU A 131 34.38 16.02 -2.37
N ALA A 132 33.26 15.29 -2.24
CA ALA A 132 32.68 14.90 -0.96
C ALA A 132 32.00 13.54 -1.09
N SER A 133 32.04 12.75 -0.04
CA SER A 133 31.34 11.47 0.03
C SER A 133 30.80 11.23 1.44
N LYS A 134 29.60 10.68 1.52
CA LYS A 134 28.94 10.36 2.77
C LYS A 134 28.11 9.10 2.61
N THR A 135 28.27 8.17 3.54
CA THR A 135 27.33 7.06 3.71
C THR A 135 26.37 7.40 4.84
N PHE A 136 25.09 7.24 4.59
CA PHE A 136 24.04 7.50 5.57
C PHE A 136 23.04 6.34 5.57
N TYR A 137 22.31 6.21 6.67
CA TYR A 137 21.16 5.32 6.76
C TYR A 137 19.89 6.11 6.51
N GLY A 138 18.92 5.48 5.87
CA GLY A 138 17.64 6.11 5.58
C GLY A 138 16.56 5.08 5.29
N VAL A 139 15.32 5.53 5.41
CA VAL A 139 14.15 4.72 5.09
C VAL A 139 13.86 4.79 3.60
N PRO A 140 13.83 3.64 2.88
CA PRO A 140 13.54 3.65 1.45
C PRO A 140 12.22 4.36 1.16
N ALA A 141 12.22 5.20 0.13
CA ALA A 141 10.99 5.82 -0.34
C ALA A 141 10.12 4.77 -1.03
N CYS A 142 9.13 4.30 -0.30
CA CYS A 142 8.19 3.31 -0.78
C CYS A 142 6.95 4.01 -1.36
N PRO A 143 6.40 3.52 -2.45
CA PRO A 143 6.76 2.30 -3.12
C PRO A 143 7.61 2.48 -4.37
N ARG A 144 8.15 3.69 -4.72
CA ARG A 144 8.64 3.84 -6.06
C ARG A 144 9.38 5.12 -6.43
N VAL A 145 10.11 5.03 -7.52
CA VAL A 145 10.33 6.10 -8.48
C VAL A 145 9.21 6.06 -9.52
N SER A 146 8.58 7.18 -9.77
CA SER A 146 7.58 7.32 -10.81
C SER A 146 8.02 8.37 -11.82
N TRP A 147 8.06 7.98 -13.09
CA TRP A 147 8.30 8.88 -14.20
C TRP A 147 6.98 9.48 -14.61
N GLN A 148 6.80 10.77 -14.34
CA GLN A 148 5.57 11.48 -14.63
C GLN A 148 5.85 12.52 -15.72
N ALA A 149 5.06 12.49 -16.78
CA ALA A 149 5.10 13.56 -17.77
C ALA A 149 4.51 14.83 -17.15
N ALA A 150 5.20 15.94 -17.31
CA ALA A 150 4.71 17.23 -16.86
C ALA A 150 3.46 17.63 -17.63
N ALA A 151 2.46 18.18 -16.92
CA ALA A 151 1.19 18.57 -17.49
C ALA A 151 1.29 19.76 -18.48
N ASP A 152 2.32 20.56 -18.35
CA ASP A 152 2.54 21.84 -19.02
C ASP A 152 3.69 21.81 -20.03
N GLY A 153 4.25 20.61 -20.33
CA GLY A 153 5.37 20.44 -21.24
C GLY A 153 6.74 20.79 -20.65
N PHE A 154 6.82 21.03 -19.32
CA PHE A 154 8.09 21.21 -18.65
C PHE A 154 8.82 19.89 -18.43
N MET A 155 10.13 19.97 -18.17
CA MET A 155 10.93 18.80 -17.86
C MET A 155 10.53 18.18 -16.52
N THR A 156 10.45 16.86 -16.49
CA THR A 156 10.38 16.07 -15.28
C THR A 156 11.76 15.50 -14.97
N ILE A 157 12.16 15.52 -13.69
CA ILE A 157 13.43 14.95 -13.24
C ILE A 157 13.13 13.75 -12.36
N ALA A 158 13.65 12.58 -12.73
CA ALA A 158 13.44 11.34 -11.99
C ALA A 158 14.72 10.48 -11.98
N GLY A 159 14.83 9.59 -11.00
CA GLY A 159 15.86 8.56 -10.95
C GLY A 159 15.35 7.22 -11.45
N VAL A 160 16.20 6.21 -11.44
CA VAL A 160 15.87 4.83 -11.76
C VAL A 160 16.01 3.93 -10.54
N SER A 161 15.04 3.06 -10.33
CA SER A 161 15.06 2.08 -9.23
C SER A 161 15.92 0.86 -9.60
N ILE A 162 17.21 1.05 -9.72
CA ILE A 162 18.20 -0.03 -9.86
C ILE A 162 19.28 0.14 -8.79
N PRO A 163 20.01 -0.93 -8.41
CA PRO A 163 21.06 -0.81 -7.40
C PRO A 163 22.07 0.28 -7.72
N ALA A 164 22.49 1.04 -6.71
CA ALA A 164 23.54 2.03 -6.87
C ALA A 164 24.83 1.37 -7.40
N GLY A 165 25.51 2.03 -8.33
CA GLY A 165 26.70 1.49 -9.00
C GLY A 165 26.41 0.47 -10.11
N GLU A 166 25.18 -0.01 -10.26
CA GLU A 166 24.77 -0.82 -11.39
C GLU A 166 24.27 0.03 -12.56
N THR A 167 24.31 -0.57 -13.74
CA THR A 167 23.83 0.07 -14.97
C THR A 167 22.90 -0.84 -15.74
N VAL A 168 21.96 -0.24 -16.45
CA VAL A 168 21.08 -0.89 -17.41
C VAL A 168 21.00 -0.06 -18.69
N GLN A 169 20.91 -0.71 -19.84
CA GLN A 169 20.73 0.01 -21.10
C GLN A 169 19.37 0.74 -21.09
N SER A 170 19.37 2.02 -21.45
CA SER A 170 18.17 2.83 -21.48
C SER A 170 17.08 2.23 -22.38
N GLY A 171 17.48 1.66 -23.54
CA GLY A 171 16.57 0.94 -24.42
C GLY A 171 15.96 -0.32 -23.81
N THR A 172 16.64 -0.98 -22.85
CA THR A 172 16.08 -2.11 -22.10
C THR A 172 15.12 -1.63 -21.03
N TYR A 173 15.50 -0.59 -20.27
CA TYR A 173 14.69 -0.08 -19.16
C TYR A 173 13.37 0.55 -19.63
N PHE A 174 13.41 1.33 -20.72
CA PHE A 174 12.23 2.06 -21.23
C PHE A 174 11.45 1.33 -22.32
N ARG A 175 11.92 0.17 -22.81
CA ARG A 175 11.29 -0.55 -23.93
C ARG A 175 9.79 -0.79 -23.76
N GLU A 176 9.36 -1.06 -22.56
CA GLU A 176 8.02 -1.52 -22.25
C GLU A 176 7.15 -0.47 -21.58
N GLY A 177 7.67 0.75 -21.39
CA GLY A 177 6.91 1.82 -20.76
C GLY A 177 6.24 2.77 -21.76
N PRO A 178 5.33 3.60 -21.30
CA PRO A 178 4.71 4.65 -22.13
C PRO A 178 5.72 5.69 -22.64
N LEU A 179 6.93 5.69 -22.08
CA LEU A 179 8.06 6.49 -22.58
C LEU A 179 8.59 5.97 -23.93
N SER A 180 8.18 4.78 -24.36
CA SER A 180 8.57 4.18 -25.65
C SER A 180 7.73 4.67 -26.83
N ALA A 181 6.52 5.13 -26.60
CA ALA A 181 5.60 5.59 -27.63
C ALA A 181 5.47 7.13 -27.56
N ASP A 182 5.16 7.79 -28.61
CA ASP A 182 5.03 9.22 -28.91
C ASP A 182 4.64 10.20 -27.76
N ALA A 183 4.38 9.70 -26.56
CA ALA A 183 3.92 10.46 -25.41
C ALA A 183 5.03 11.24 -24.69
N VAL A 184 6.28 10.75 -24.73
CA VAL A 184 7.40 11.36 -24.00
C VAL A 184 8.63 11.42 -24.89
N SER A 185 9.35 12.54 -24.88
CA SER A 185 10.63 12.65 -25.58
C SER A 185 11.68 11.73 -24.97
N SER A 186 12.72 11.37 -25.74
CA SER A 186 13.85 10.61 -25.21
C SER A 186 14.40 11.26 -23.94
N PRO A 187 14.73 10.49 -22.88
CA PRO A 187 15.27 11.03 -21.66
C PRO A 187 16.59 11.75 -21.89
N TYR A 188 16.91 12.66 -20.99
CA TYR A 188 18.18 13.38 -20.95
C TYR A 188 18.97 12.91 -19.73
N SER A 189 20.27 12.67 -19.90
CA SER A 189 21.23 12.61 -18.82
C SER A 189 21.72 14.01 -18.50
N PHE A 190 22.09 14.26 -17.24
CA PHE A 190 22.82 15.47 -16.93
C PHE A 190 24.29 15.30 -17.31
N GLY A 191 24.89 16.32 -17.87
CA GLY A 191 26.33 16.40 -18.09
C GLY A 191 27.11 16.25 -16.78
N GLY A 192 28.37 15.92 -16.88
CA GLY A 192 29.24 15.78 -15.71
C GLY A 192 29.30 17.04 -14.84
N PRO A 193 29.89 16.95 -13.64
CA PRO A 193 30.00 18.06 -12.72
C PRO A 193 30.67 19.27 -13.38
N SER A 194 30.11 20.44 -13.15
CA SER A 194 30.63 21.69 -13.72
C SER A 194 30.40 22.86 -12.76
N ALA A 195 31.18 23.91 -12.88
CA ALA A 195 30.96 25.15 -12.11
C ALA A 195 29.66 25.85 -12.51
N ALA A 196 29.19 25.66 -13.77
CA ALA A 196 27.85 26.01 -14.19
C ALA A 196 26.89 24.87 -13.81
N ALA A 197 25.59 25.16 -13.69
CA ALA A 197 24.57 24.11 -13.43
C ALA A 197 24.67 23.00 -14.49
N PRO A 198 24.45 21.73 -14.12
CA PRO A 198 24.52 20.63 -15.07
C PRO A 198 23.47 20.82 -16.16
N GLU A 199 23.88 20.69 -17.41
CA GLU A 199 22.99 20.81 -18.56
C GLU A 199 22.49 19.41 -18.99
N PRO A 200 21.19 19.24 -19.25
CA PRO A 200 20.68 17.98 -19.76
C PRO A 200 21.21 17.69 -21.17
N THR A 201 21.73 16.48 -21.35
CA THR A 201 22.18 15.96 -22.64
C THR A 201 21.24 14.87 -23.11
N LYS A 202 20.68 14.98 -24.31
CA LYS A 202 19.69 14.04 -24.83
C LYS A 202 20.27 12.63 -24.94
N MET A 203 19.59 11.65 -24.36
CA MET A 203 19.86 10.24 -24.49
C MET A 203 19.10 9.62 -25.66
N LEU A 204 19.72 8.67 -26.35
CA LEU A 204 19.05 7.89 -27.40
C LEU A 204 18.47 6.61 -26.80
N ALA A 205 17.36 6.74 -26.07
CA ALA A 205 16.76 5.69 -25.25
C ALA A 205 16.54 4.33 -25.95
N PHE A 206 16.27 4.34 -27.28
CA PHE A 206 15.89 3.13 -28.01
C PHE A 206 17.01 2.48 -28.82
N ARG A 207 18.21 2.98 -28.75
CA ARG A 207 19.35 2.41 -29.48
C ARG A 207 20.31 1.59 -28.62
N GLY A 208 19.90 1.27 -27.38
CA GLY A 208 20.69 0.46 -26.46
C GLY A 208 21.92 1.15 -25.83
N THR A 209 22.17 2.37 -26.18
CA THR A 209 23.23 3.24 -25.67
C THR A 209 22.66 4.64 -25.51
N PRO A 210 22.81 5.31 -24.44
CA PRO A 210 23.64 5.12 -23.27
C PRO A 210 22.99 4.30 -22.14
N ALA A 211 23.77 3.95 -21.13
CA ALA A 211 23.33 3.25 -19.94
C ALA A 211 22.76 4.23 -18.90
N LEU A 212 21.74 3.77 -18.17
CA LEU A 212 21.22 4.39 -16.96
C LEU A 212 21.96 3.81 -15.76
N SER A 213 22.28 4.64 -14.79
CA SER A 213 22.97 4.25 -13.55
C SER A 213 22.09 4.50 -12.33
N GLY A 214 22.13 3.59 -11.35
CA GLY A 214 21.51 3.80 -10.06
C GLY A 214 22.13 5.00 -9.33
N GLY A 215 21.33 5.75 -8.60
CA GLY A 215 21.74 6.96 -7.90
C GLY A 215 21.87 8.22 -8.77
N CYS A 216 21.65 8.13 -10.09
CA CYS A 216 21.71 9.26 -11.00
C CYS A 216 20.32 9.82 -11.31
N ALA A 217 20.24 11.14 -11.48
CA ALA A 217 19.06 11.83 -11.95
C ALA A 217 19.02 11.91 -13.47
N TYR A 218 17.83 11.80 -14.05
CA TYR A 218 17.55 11.93 -15.47
C TYR A 218 16.38 12.88 -15.68
N ALA A 219 16.37 13.59 -16.80
CA ALA A 219 15.28 14.47 -17.16
C ALA A 219 14.59 13.99 -18.45
N PHE A 220 13.31 14.27 -18.58
CA PHE A 220 12.57 14.05 -19.81
C PHE A 220 11.46 15.09 -19.98
N GLU A 221 11.12 15.34 -21.23
CA GLU A 221 10.07 16.26 -21.61
C GLU A 221 8.82 15.45 -21.98
N GLY A 222 7.73 15.68 -21.25
CA GLY A 222 6.46 15.00 -21.49
C GLY A 222 5.62 15.71 -22.55
N ARG A 223 4.99 14.92 -23.42
CA ARG A 223 3.99 15.42 -24.37
C ARG A 223 2.56 15.16 -23.92
N SER A 224 2.39 14.24 -23.00
CA SER A 224 1.12 13.91 -22.37
C SER A 224 1.34 13.47 -20.93
N VAL A 225 0.31 13.56 -20.10
CA VAL A 225 0.39 13.06 -18.71
C VAL A 225 0.49 11.54 -18.75
N ALA A 226 1.60 11.02 -18.25
CA ALA A 226 1.83 9.60 -18.06
C ALA A 226 2.53 9.37 -16.73
N ASP A 227 2.08 8.37 -15.98
CA ASP A 227 2.73 7.87 -14.77
C ASP A 227 3.25 6.47 -15.05
N TRP A 228 4.56 6.28 -14.92
CA TRP A 228 5.18 4.99 -15.12
C TRP A 228 6.18 4.67 -13.99
N PRO A 229 5.84 3.74 -13.12
CA PRO A 229 6.71 3.39 -11.98
C PRO A 229 7.91 2.50 -12.38
N GLY A 230 8.07 2.20 -13.66
CA GLY A 230 8.92 1.15 -14.18
C GLY A 230 8.13 -0.12 -14.45
N VAL A 231 8.82 -1.20 -14.85
CA VAL A 231 8.18 -2.47 -15.22
C VAL A 231 7.57 -3.22 -14.03
N VAL A 232 7.96 -2.89 -12.81
CA VAL A 232 7.41 -3.46 -11.58
C VAL A 232 6.75 -2.38 -10.75
N LYS A 233 5.46 -2.55 -10.47
CA LYS A 233 4.70 -1.66 -9.59
C LYS A 233 4.46 -2.36 -8.25
N VAL A 234 4.89 -1.72 -7.16
CA VAL A 234 4.66 -2.20 -5.81
C VAL A 234 3.62 -1.33 -5.12
N MET A 235 2.60 -1.94 -4.56
CA MET A 235 1.52 -1.29 -3.83
C MET A 235 1.55 -1.74 -2.38
N VAL A 236 1.67 -0.80 -1.46
CA VAL A 236 1.85 -1.03 -0.03
C VAL A 236 0.72 -0.41 0.79
N PRO A 237 0.47 -0.89 2.02
CA PRO A 237 -0.57 -0.34 2.90
C PRO A 237 -0.36 1.13 3.25
N SER A 238 0.89 1.57 3.38
CA SER A 238 1.26 2.94 3.72
C SER A 238 2.36 3.46 2.81
N LEU A 239 2.15 4.60 2.18
CA LEU A 239 3.16 5.24 1.33
C LEU A 239 4.37 5.77 2.13
N SER A 240 4.19 6.14 3.38
CA SER A 240 5.24 6.68 4.24
C SER A 240 5.89 5.62 5.13
N GLY A 241 5.20 4.54 5.45
CA GLY A 241 5.66 3.52 6.39
C GLY A 241 5.83 2.12 5.78
N GLY A 242 5.61 1.96 4.48
CA GLY A 242 5.72 0.65 3.83
C GLY A 242 4.73 -0.38 4.39
N ILE A 243 5.26 -1.50 4.92
CA ILE A 243 4.50 -2.58 5.54
C ILE A 243 4.63 -2.44 7.07
N ALA A 244 3.77 -1.64 7.66
CA ALA A 244 3.79 -1.40 9.10
C ALA A 244 2.73 -2.26 9.80
N PHE A 245 3.17 -3.19 10.64
CA PHE A 245 2.28 -3.97 11.50
C PHE A 245 1.85 -3.20 12.75
N GLY A 246 2.58 -2.15 13.12
CA GLY A 246 2.33 -1.41 14.35
C GLY A 246 2.39 -2.32 15.57
N SER A 247 1.75 -1.91 16.67
CA SER A 247 1.58 -2.73 17.87
C SER A 247 0.39 -3.68 17.75
N GLY A 248 -0.67 -3.24 17.12
CA GLY A 248 -1.98 -3.89 17.10
C GLY A 248 -2.16 -4.97 16.02
N SER A 249 -1.51 -4.89 14.87
CA SER A 249 -1.73 -5.84 13.77
C SER A 249 -0.65 -6.93 13.71
N SER A 250 -1.05 -8.18 13.46
CA SER A 250 -0.13 -9.27 13.10
C SER A 250 -0.16 -9.60 11.62
N LEU A 251 -1.05 -8.98 10.85
CA LEU A 251 -1.28 -9.31 9.46
C LEU A 251 -1.27 -8.05 8.60
N GLN A 252 -0.58 -8.13 7.47
CA GLN A 252 -0.51 -7.09 6.45
C GLN A 252 -0.48 -7.74 5.06
N SER A 253 -0.66 -6.94 4.03
CA SER A 253 -0.49 -7.40 2.66
C SER A 253 0.09 -6.28 1.80
N PHE A 254 0.78 -6.68 0.74
CA PHE A 254 1.19 -5.78 -0.32
C PHE A 254 1.02 -6.48 -1.67
N SER A 255 0.98 -5.71 -2.74
CA SER A 255 0.81 -6.27 -4.08
C SER A 255 1.94 -5.86 -4.99
N VAL A 256 2.31 -6.78 -5.88
CA VAL A 256 3.31 -6.58 -6.93
C VAL A 256 2.63 -6.80 -8.27
N ALA A 257 2.76 -5.85 -9.19
CA ALA A 257 2.19 -5.95 -10.53
C ALA A 257 3.26 -5.78 -11.60
N ASN A 258 3.09 -6.52 -12.69
CA ASN A 258 3.86 -6.33 -13.92
C ASN A 258 3.23 -5.17 -14.71
N ALA A 259 3.89 -4.02 -14.73
CA ALA A 259 3.48 -2.85 -15.48
C ALA A 259 4.08 -2.82 -16.91
N GLY A 260 4.88 -3.83 -17.27
CA GLY A 260 5.46 -4.00 -18.60
C GLY A 260 4.52 -4.72 -19.57
N THR A 261 5.01 -4.95 -20.78
CA THR A 261 4.28 -5.58 -21.91
C THR A 261 4.69 -7.03 -22.16
N THR A 262 5.71 -7.53 -21.45
CA THR A 262 6.19 -8.92 -21.53
C THR A 262 6.09 -9.63 -20.20
N ASN A 263 6.09 -10.97 -20.21
CA ASN A 263 6.13 -11.77 -18.99
C ASN A 263 7.40 -11.46 -18.19
N ARG A 264 7.27 -11.44 -16.86
CA ARG A 264 8.37 -11.14 -15.95
C ARG A 264 8.44 -12.13 -14.80
N THR A 265 9.67 -12.54 -14.51
CA THR A 265 9.98 -13.26 -13.27
C THR A 265 10.35 -12.25 -12.20
N ILE A 266 9.59 -12.21 -11.14
CA ILE A 266 9.75 -11.30 -10.00
C ILE A 266 10.27 -12.08 -8.82
N ARG A 267 11.32 -11.57 -8.18
CA ARG A 267 11.79 -12.04 -6.89
C ARG A 267 11.34 -11.10 -5.80
N VAL A 268 10.73 -11.65 -4.76
CA VAL A 268 10.45 -10.95 -3.52
C VAL A 268 11.28 -11.60 -2.42
N ALA A 269 12.19 -10.85 -1.82
CA ALA A 269 13.07 -11.32 -0.75
C ALA A 269 12.85 -10.49 0.51
N TYR A 270 12.88 -11.15 1.68
CA TYR A 270 12.78 -10.49 2.96
C TYR A 270 14.09 -10.64 3.74
N GLY A 271 14.67 -9.52 4.10
CA GLY A 271 15.97 -9.44 4.77
C GLY A 271 15.96 -8.52 5.99
N PRO A 272 17.07 -8.48 6.73
CA PRO A 272 17.26 -7.53 7.81
C PRO A 272 17.33 -6.10 7.29
N SER A 273 17.10 -5.13 8.17
CA SER A 273 17.54 -3.76 7.98
C SER A 273 19.07 -3.72 7.82
N GLU A 274 19.57 -2.80 7.01
CA GLU A 274 21.01 -2.59 6.88
C GLU A 274 21.59 -1.83 8.08
N LEU A 275 20.73 -1.22 8.91
CA LEU A 275 21.13 -0.68 10.20
C LEU A 275 21.22 -1.81 11.23
N THR A 276 22.44 -2.15 11.64
CA THR A 276 22.74 -3.35 12.45
C THR A 276 22.16 -3.34 13.86
N THR A 277 21.68 -2.20 14.35
CA THR A 277 20.99 -2.07 15.63
C THR A 277 19.52 -2.50 15.58
N GLU A 278 18.98 -2.66 14.38
CA GLU A 278 17.61 -3.10 14.16
C GLU A 278 17.55 -4.62 14.02
N GLU A 279 16.55 -5.21 14.63
CA GLU A 279 16.29 -6.65 14.57
C GLU A 279 15.11 -6.92 13.64
N LYS A 280 15.30 -7.89 12.75
CA LYS A 280 14.28 -8.30 11.78
C LYS A 280 13.12 -9.01 12.47
N PRO A 281 11.84 -8.55 12.31
CA PRO A 281 10.71 -9.31 12.80
C PRO A 281 10.57 -10.65 12.05
N PRO A 282 10.19 -11.74 12.73
CA PRO A 282 9.91 -13.01 12.06
C PRO A 282 8.63 -12.88 11.23
N LEU A 283 8.74 -13.06 9.91
CA LEU A 283 7.59 -13.01 8.99
C LEU A 283 7.32 -14.36 8.36
N GLN A 284 6.04 -14.61 8.13
CA GLN A 284 5.57 -15.64 7.20
C GLN A 284 4.82 -15.00 6.03
N VAL A 285 4.81 -15.70 4.92
CA VAL A 285 4.04 -15.34 3.72
C VAL A 285 3.05 -16.46 3.40
N PHE A 286 1.85 -16.07 2.96
CA PHE A 286 0.81 -16.99 2.53
C PHE A 286 0.91 -17.25 1.03
N ILE A 287 1.42 -18.41 0.67
CA ILE A 287 1.70 -18.81 -0.72
C ILE A 287 1.25 -20.27 -0.97
N PRO A 288 1.10 -20.67 -2.25
CA PRO A 288 0.90 -22.08 -2.58
C PRO A 288 2.03 -22.95 -2.02
N ARG A 289 1.70 -24.06 -1.37
CA ARG A 289 2.68 -25.04 -0.91
C ARG A 289 3.27 -25.78 -2.12
N VAL A 290 4.57 -25.99 -2.11
CA VAL A 290 5.27 -26.68 -3.20
C VAL A 290 4.72 -28.09 -3.40
N GLY A 291 4.28 -28.39 -4.62
CA GLY A 291 3.76 -29.71 -5.01
C GLY A 291 2.29 -29.96 -4.66
N THR A 292 1.59 -28.96 -4.16
CA THR A 292 0.14 -29.02 -3.90
C THR A 292 -0.56 -27.77 -4.46
N ASN A 293 -1.88 -27.83 -4.62
CA ASN A 293 -2.69 -26.63 -4.91
C ASN A 293 -3.14 -25.92 -3.61
N GLU A 294 -2.63 -26.35 -2.47
CA GLU A 294 -2.99 -25.78 -1.18
C GLU A 294 -2.12 -24.57 -0.86
N TYR A 295 -2.74 -23.55 -0.32
CA TYR A 295 -2.05 -22.38 0.22
C TYR A 295 -1.71 -22.61 1.69
N GLY A 296 -0.59 -22.07 2.14
CA GLY A 296 -0.19 -22.17 3.53
C GLY A 296 0.79 -21.06 3.92
N TRP A 297 0.92 -20.86 5.22
CA TRP A 297 1.91 -19.97 5.79
C TRP A 297 3.28 -20.64 5.79
N THR A 298 4.28 -19.95 5.27
CA THR A 298 5.69 -20.39 5.27
C THR A 298 6.58 -19.25 5.70
N ALA A 299 7.73 -19.55 6.31
CA ALA A 299 8.73 -18.52 6.62
C ALA A 299 9.03 -17.69 5.37
N PHE A 300 8.99 -16.38 5.52
CA PHE A 300 9.23 -15.49 4.40
C PHE A 300 10.72 -15.15 4.31
N GLU A 301 11.39 -15.74 3.34
CA GLU A 301 12.78 -15.43 3.01
C GLU A 301 12.87 -14.93 1.55
N THR A 302 12.63 -15.81 0.59
CA THR A 302 12.65 -15.47 -0.84
C THR A 302 11.55 -16.23 -1.55
N HIS A 303 10.85 -15.54 -2.44
CA HIS A 303 9.80 -16.13 -3.25
C HIS A 303 9.83 -15.56 -4.67
N ASP A 304 10.01 -16.45 -5.66
CA ASP A 304 10.03 -16.11 -7.07
C ASP A 304 8.69 -16.50 -7.70
N PHE A 305 8.18 -15.67 -8.59
CA PHE A 305 6.96 -15.95 -9.35
C PHE A 305 6.94 -15.18 -10.66
N ASP A 306 6.21 -15.75 -11.62
CA ASP A 306 5.99 -15.11 -12.92
C ASP A 306 4.71 -14.31 -12.91
N LEU A 307 4.73 -13.17 -13.60
CA LEU A 307 3.58 -12.31 -13.86
C LEU A 307 3.45 -12.02 -15.35
N ALA A 308 2.28 -12.29 -15.89
CA ALA A 308 1.92 -11.85 -17.24
C ALA A 308 1.78 -10.30 -17.28
N PRO A 309 1.82 -9.67 -18.46
CA PRO A 309 1.57 -8.24 -18.60
C PRO A 309 0.27 -7.81 -17.95
N GLY A 310 0.33 -6.79 -17.09
CA GLY A 310 -0.82 -6.28 -16.34
C GLY A 310 -1.28 -7.17 -15.17
N GLU A 311 -0.69 -8.35 -14.99
CA GLU A 311 -1.01 -9.22 -13.85
C GLU A 311 -0.47 -8.64 -12.55
N SER A 312 -1.21 -8.86 -11.47
CA SER A 312 -0.85 -8.45 -10.12
C SER A 312 -1.01 -9.62 -9.15
N ARG A 313 -0.06 -9.76 -8.25
CA ARG A 313 -0.10 -10.74 -7.15
C ARG A 313 -0.06 -10.02 -5.80
N THR A 314 -1.03 -10.36 -4.94
CA THR A 314 -1.05 -9.91 -3.55
C THR A 314 -0.41 -10.97 -2.66
N LEU A 315 0.53 -10.55 -1.83
CA LEU A 315 1.19 -11.36 -0.82
C LEU A 315 0.66 -10.96 0.55
N ALA A 316 0.04 -11.90 1.25
CA ALA A 316 -0.35 -11.72 2.64
C ALA A 316 0.83 -12.10 3.53
N LEU A 317 1.11 -11.28 4.53
CA LEU A 317 2.20 -11.43 5.48
C LEU A 317 1.67 -11.52 6.89
N ALA A 318 2.30 -12.36 7.70
CA ALA A 318 2.02 -12.48 9.12
C ALA A 318 3.32 -12.29 9.93
N VAL A 319 3.23 -11.68 11.12
CA VAL A 319 4.34 -11.47 12.05
C VAL A 319 4.07 -12.17 13.37
N ASP A 320 5.05 -12.95 13.85
CA ASP A 320 5.02 -13.50 15.21
C ASP A 320 5.62 -12.49 16.20
N LYS A 321 4.78 -11.96 17.07
CA LYS A 321 5.18 -11.00 18.10
C LYS A 321 5.39 -11.65 19.47
N SER A 322 5.27 -12.97 19.59
CA SER A 322 5.38 -13.68 20.89
C SER A 322 6.73 -13.51 21.56
N GLY A 323 7.79 -13.37 20.76
CA GLY A 323 9.16 -13.12 21.24
C GLY A 323 9.55 -11.64 21.32
N PHE A 324 8.63 -10.70 21.07
CA PHE A 324 8.98 -9.29 21.08
C PHE A 324 9.15 -8.74 22.48
N THR A 325 10.18 -7.92 22.63
CA THR A 325 10.30 -7.05 23.80
C THR A 325 9.34 -5.88 23.65
N ALA A 326 8.55 -5.61 24.70
CA ALA A 326 7.62 -4.49 24.71
C ALA A 326 8.34 -3.16 24.44
N ASP A 327 7.63 -2.27 23.72
CA ASP A 327 8.10 -0.93 23.31
C ASP A 327 9.33 -0.91 22.40
N ARG A 328 9.87 -2.06 22.02
CA ARG A 328 10.91 -2.16 20.99
C ARG A 328 10.28 -2.29 19.61
N THR A 329 10.79 -1.53 18.66
CA THR A 329 10.45 -1.69 17.26
C THR A 329 11.41 -2.66 16.59
N PHE A 330 10.86 -3.59 15.83
CA PHE A 330 11.57 -4.52 14.96
C PHE A 330 11.44 -4.03 13.52
N ALA A 331 12.53 -4.09 12.77
CA ALA A 331 12.56 -3.57 11.41
C ALA A 331 13.31 -4.48 10.44
N GLY A 332 12.81 -4.54 9.22
CA GLY A 332 13.38 -5.31 8.13
C GLY A 332 13.04 -4.70 6.78
N LEU A 333 13.45 -5.37 5.72
CA LEU A 333 13.28 -4.89 4.33
C LEU A 333 12.70 -6.00 3.45
N VAL A 334 11.64 -5.70 2.75
CA VAL A 334 11.20 -6.47 1.58
C VAL A 334 11.83 -5.85 0.35
N THR A 335 12.52 -6.66 -0.44
CA THR A 335 13.10 -6.26 -1.72
C THR A 335 12.37 -6.97 -2.85
N VAL A 336 11.81 -6.19 -3.76
CA VAL A 336 11.15 -6.67 -4.98
C VAL A 336 12.07 -6.39 -6.16
N SER A 337 12.45 -7.43 -6.90
CA SER A 337 13.41 -7.33 -8.02
C SER A 337 12.85 -7.95 -9.29
N ASP A 338 13.07 -7.28 -10.42
CA ASP A 338 12.87 -7.86 -11.75
C ASP A 338 14.08 -8.71 -12.13
N LEU A 339 13.88 -10.00 -12.35
CA LEU A 339 14.89 -10.93 -12.82
C LEU A 339 14.95 -11.01 -14.37
N SER A 340 14.06 -10.33 -15.08
CA SER A 340 13.91 -10.41 -16.54
C SER A 340 14.75 -9.38 -17.30
N GLY A 341 15.70 -8.70 -16.65
CA GLY A 341 16.77 -7.96 -17.30
C GLY A 341 16.79 -6.44 -17.13
N THR A 342 15.75 -5.81 -16.55
CA THR A 342 15.78 -4.37 -16.28
C THR A 342 16.57 -4.02 -15.02
N LYS A 343 16.92 -5.01 -14.20
CA LYS A 343 17.55 -4.82 -12.88
C LYS A 343 16.76 -3.94 -11.93
N MET A 344 15.49 -3.69 -12.25
CA MET A 344 14.64 -2.89 -11.38
C MET A 344 14.53 -3.51 -10.01
N ARG A 345 14.68 -2.69 -8.97
CA ARG A 345 14.60 -3.09 -7.58
C ARG A 345 13.82 -2.04 -6.78
N VAL A 346 12.85 -2.49 -6.03
CA VAL A 346 12.08 -1.66 -5.09
C VAL A 346 12.29 -2.19 -3.68
N ARG A 347 12.72 -1.34 -2.75
CA ARG A 347 12.89 -1.68 -1.33
C ARG A 347 11.72 -1.13 -0.54
N VAL A 348 11.13 -1.97 0.30
CA VAL A 348 9.95 -1.67 1.10
C VAL A 348 10.29 -1.89 2.57
N PRO A 349 10.24 -0.85 3.42
CA PRO A 349 10.48 -1.02 4.83
C PRO A 349 9.34 -1.83 5.47
N VAL A 350 9.72 -2.67 6.42
CA VAL A 350 8.80 -3.49 7.22
C VAL A 350 9.05 -3.16 8.67
N THR A 351 7.99 -2.85 9.42
CA THR A 351 8.10 -2.58 10.85
C THR A 351 7.05 -3.32 11.65
N ALA A 352 7.43 -3.75 12.85
CA ALA A 352 6.52 -4.34 13.82
C ALA A 352 6.91 -3.91 15.24
N LYS A 353 5.93 -3.75 16.11
CA LYS A 353 6.10 -3.32 17.49
C LYS A 353 5.12 -4.08 18.38
N LEU A 354 5.47 -4.22 19.66
CA LEU A 354 4.57 -4.65 20.71
C LEU A 354 4.56 -3.55 21.78
N ASP A 355 3.39 -2.96 22.06
CA ASP A 355 3.27 -2.00 23.16
C ASP A 355 3.18 -2.72 24.50
N ALA A 356 3.74 -2.12 25.57
CA ALA A 356 3.73 -2.69 26.91
C ALA A 356 2.31 -2.95 27.45
N ASP A 357 1.37 -2.10 27.07
CA ASP A 357 -0.02 -2.17 27.49
C ASP A 357 -0.91 -2.98 26.52
N SER A 358 -0.33 -3.56 25.47
CA SER A 358 -1.10 -4.40 24.53
C SER A 358 -1.42 -5.73 25.23
N PRO A 359 -2.63 -5.93 25.73
CA PRO A 359 -2.96 -7.20 26.37
C PRO A 359 -2.93 -8.30 25.31
N TYR A 360 -2.00 -9.20 25.40
CA TYR A 360 -2.07 -10.54 24.82
C TYR A 360 -3.16 -11.32 25.58
N SER A 361 -4.38 -10.79 25.53
CA SER A 361 -5.51 -11.44 26.15
C SER A 361 -6.08 -12.44 25.18
N ALA A 362 -5.99 -13.72 25.52
CA ALA A 362 -6.76 -14.79 24.90
C ALA A 362 -8.28 -14.67 25.12
N ALA A 363 -8.73 -13.61 25.76
CA ALA A 363 -10.15 -13.33 25.93
C ALA A 363 -10.75 -12.96 24.56
N TYR A 364 -11.95 -13.50 24.30
CA TYR A 364 -12.74 -13.31 23.08
C TYR A 364 -12.66 -11.90 22.53
N PRO A 365 -12.38 -11.74 21.23
CA PRO A 365 -12.25 -10.44 20.58
C PRO A 365 -13.62 -9.80 20.40
N LYS A 366 -14.20 -9.32 21.50
CA LYS A 366 -15.50 -8.63 21.53
C LYS A 366 -15.51 -7.43 20.61
N GLY A 367 -16.66 -7.18 20.00
CA GLY A 367 -16.87 -5.99 19.20
C GLY A 367 -17.27 -6.23 17.75
N LEU A 368 -17.23 -5.17 16.98
CA LEU A 368 -17.65 -5.15 15.58
C LEU A 368 -16.46 -5.32 14.64
N TRP A 369 -16.54 -6.38 13.84
CA TRP A 369 -15.56 -6.76 12.82
C TRP A 369 -16.14 -6.48 11.44
N TYR A 370 -15.36 -5.84 10.57
CA TYR A 370 -15.79 -5.47 9.23
C TYR A 370 -14.67 -5.70 8.23
N GLY A 371 -15.00 -6.28 7.08
CA GLY A 371 -13.98 -6.55 6.07
C GLY A 371 -14.52 -7.13 4.77
N ASN A 372 -13.66 -7.83 4.06
CA ASN A 372 -13.96 -8.41 2.76
C ASN A 372 -13.95 -9.93 2.82
N ILE A 373 -14.83 -10.54 2.03
CA ILE A 373 -14.74 -11.91 1.55
C ILE A 373 -14.44 -11.83 0.07
N GLU A 374 -13.44 -12.57 -0.39
CA GLU A 374 -13.03 -12.65 -1.79
C GLU A 374 -13.12 -14.10 -2.26
N LEU A 375 -14.12 -14.42 -3.10
CA LEU A 375 -14.36 -15.74 -3.65
C LEU A 375 -13.74 -15.83 -5.04
N SER A 376 -12.84 -16.78 -5.25
CA SER A 376 -12.05 -16.94 -6.47
C SER A 376 -12.17 -18.30 -7.14
N GLN A 377 -12.84 -19.26 -6.49
CA GLN A 377 -13.03 -20.62 -6.99
C GLN A 377 -14.48 -21.05 -6.86
N VAL A 378 -14.93 -21.87 -7.80
CA VAL A 378 -16.26 -22.48 -7.83
C VAL A 378 -16.09 -23.97 -8.02
N ASP A 379 -16.65 -24.77 -7.12
CA ASP A 379 -16.80 -26.21 -7.31
C ASP A 379 -18.05 -26.46 -8.16
N ARG A 380 -17.87 -26.95 -9.37
CA ARG A 380 -18.98 -27.37 -10.21
C ARG A 380 -19.43 -28.76 -9.78
N LEU A 381 -20.72 -28.89 -9.71
CA LEU A 381 -21.48 -29.99 -9.16
C LEU A 381 -21.18 -31.40 -9.70
N ALA A 382 -20.69 -31.55 -10.94
CA ALA A 382 -20.57 -32.85 -11.57
C ALA A 382 -19.23 -33.54 -11.33
N ASP A 383 -18.17 -32.79 -11.09
CA ASP A 383 -16.80 -33.32 -11.17
C ASP A 383 -16.00 -33.13 -9.87
N GLY A 384 -16.55 -32.44 -8.87
CA GLY A 384 -15.93 -32.26 -7.53
C GLY A 384 -14.60 -31.52 -7.48
N ALA A 385 -14.07 -31.08 -8.62
CA ALA A 385 -12.82 -30.32 -8.66
C ALA A 385 -13.09 -28.82 -8.68
N PRO A 386 -12.41 -28.03 -7.80
CA PRO A 386 -12.51 -26.59 -7.83
C PRO A 386 -12.01 -26.03 -9.17
N VAL A 387 -12.81 -25.15 -9.77
CA VAL A 387 -12.44 -24.43 -10.98
C VAL A 387 -12.21 -22.99 -10.62
N ALA A 388 -11.12 -22.40 -11.11
CA ALA A 388 -10.90 -20.97 -10.95
C ALA A 388 -12.08 -20.20 -11.57
N ALA A 389 -12.68 -19.28 -10.81
CA ALA A 389 -13.68 -18.38 -11.34
C ALA A 389 -13.00 -17.43 -12.35
N GLY A 390 -13.70 -17.05 -13.42
CA GLY A 390 -13.20 -16.09 -14.41
C GLY A 390 -12.96 -14.66 -13.85
N GLY A 391 -13.03 -14.49 -12.55
CA GLY A 391 -12.80 -13.28 -11.77
C GLY A 391 -13.04 -13.52 -10.29
N THR A 392 -12.64 -12.57 -9.46
CA THR A 392 -12.86 -12.62 -8.01
C THR A 392 -14.12 -11.86 -7.65
N MET A 393 -15.04 -12.50 -6.95
CA MET A 393 -16.21 -11.84 -6.37
C MET A 393 -15.84 -11.31 -4.98
N LYS A 394 -15.94 -9.98 -4.81
CA LYS A 394 -15.65 -9.29 -3.54
C LYS A 394 -16.94 -8.88 -2.85
N MET A 395 -17.06 -9.26 -1.60
CA MET A 395 -18.21 -8.92 -0.75
C MET A 395 -17.75 -8.36 0.58
N LYS A 396 -18.59 -7.52 1.18
CA LYS A 396 -18.38 -7.04 2.55
C LYS A 396 -19.03 -8.01 3.53
N ALA A 397 -18.31 -8.31 4.61
CA ALA A 397 -18.85 -9.03 5.76
C ALA A 397 -18.73 -8.19 7.02
N MET A 398 -19.70 -8.33 7.91
CA MET A 398 -19.75 -7.64 9.20
C MET A 398 -20.15 -8.64 10.27
N ILE A 399 -19.27 -8.86 11.23
CA ILE A 399 -19.47 -9.81 12.32
C ILE A 399 -19.39 -9.05 13.65
N HIS A 400 -20.37 -9.25 14.51
CA HIS A 400 -20.36 -8.76 15.87
C HIS A 400 -20.12 -9.92 16.84
N VAL A 401 -19.16 -9.77 17.73
CA VAL A 401 -18.90 -10.68 18.83
C VAL A 401 -19.36 -9.99 20.11
N ASP A 402 -20.34 -10.55 20.76
CA ASP A 402 -20.95 -9.97 21.95
C ASP A 402 -20.15 -10.19 23.25
N GLY A 403 -20.66 -9.68 24.36
CA GLY A 403 -20.02 -9.79 25.68
C GLY A 403 -19.93 -11.21 26.22
N THR A 404 -20.72 -12.15 25.72
CA THR A 404 -20.77 -13.56 26.14
C THR A 404 -19.99 -14.48 25.21
N GLY A 405 -19.53 -13.95 24.08
CA GLY A 405 -18.86 -14.73 23.02
C GLY A 405 -19.81 -15.20 21.93
N GLY A 406 -21.08 -14.80 21.97
CA GLY A 406 -22.04 -15.00 20.88
C GLY A 406 -21.57 -14.26 19.61
N VAL A 407 -21.74 -14.88 18.46
CA VAL A 407 -21.27 -14.36 17.18
C VAL A 407 -22.44 -14.15 16.23
N HIS A 408 -22.55 -12.93 15.71
CA HIS A 408 -23.64 -12.50 14.87
C HIS A 408 -23.12 -11.96 13.53
N LEU A 409 -23.60 -12.50 12.43
CA LEU A 409 -23.39 -11.95 11.09
C LEU A 409 -24.43 -10.85 10.86
N LEU A 410 -23.98 -9.62 10.63
CA LEU A 410 -24.86 -8.47 10.53
C LEU A 410 -24.94 -7.94 9.10
N GLN A 411 -26.14 -7.56 8.67
CA GLN A 411 -26.33 -6.85 7.41
C GLN A 411 -26.12 -5.34 7.57
N ARG A 412 -26.64 -4.76 8.63
CA ARG A 412 -26.64 -3.30 8.85
C ARG A 412 -26.49 -2.95 10.32
N VAL A 413 -25.70 -1.91 10.58
CA VAL A 413 -25.51 -1.37 11.92
C VAL A 413 -25.17 0.12 11.86
N ALA A 414 -25.61 0.88 12.84
CA ALA A 414 -25.19 2.25 13.08
C ALA A 414 -24.26 2.30 14.30
N ALA A 415 -23.08 2.89 14.14
CA ALA A 415 -22.16 3.17 15.23
C ALA A 415 -22.19 4.67 15.51
N GLY A 416 -22.59 5.06 16.73
CA GLY A 416 -22.70 6.44 17.13
C GLY A 416 -21.74 6.81 18.25
N THR A 417 -21.14 7.98 18.12
CA THR A 417 -20.30 8.61 19.15
C THR A 417 -21.09 9.74 19.79
N ALA A 418 -21.13 9.80 21.11
CA ALA A 418 -21.79 10.88 21.85
C ALA A 418 -21.21 12.25 21.42
N LYS A 419 -22.10 13.23 21.18
CA LYS A 419 -21.69 14.59 20.79
C LYS A 419 -21.03 15.34 21.93
N GLU A 420 -21.54 15.13 23.15
CA GLU A 420 -20.95 15.70 24.35
C GLU A 420 -20.01 14.71 25.03
N PRO A 421 -18.84 15.13 25.49
CA PRO A 421 -17.94 14.30 26.27
C PRO A 421 -18.47 14.10 27.69
N ALA A 422 -18.11 12.99 28.33
CA ALA A 422 -18.28 12.77 29.75
C ALA A 422 -17.35 13.69 30.58
N GLU A 423 -17.52 13.72 31.91
CA GLU A 423 -16.68 14.54 32.80
C GLU A 423 -15.17 14.27 32.71
N ASP A 424 -14.81 13.03 32.35
CA ASP A 424 -13.42 12.61 32.11
C ASP A 424 -12.91 12.94 30.70
N GLY A 425 -13.70 13.61 29.87
CA GLY A 425 -13.39 13.95 28.49
C GLY A 425 -13.59 12.82 27.48
N SER A 426 -13.98 11.62 27.93
CA SER A 426 -14.28 10.50 27.03
C SER A 426 -15.62 10.70 26.32
N ARG A 427 -15.79 10.02 25.16
CA ARG A 427 -17.08 10.01 24.44
C ARG A 427 -17.61 8.58 24.37
N ALA A 428 -18.84 8.40 24.83
CA ALA A 428 -19.50 7.11 24.73
C ALA A 428 -19.69 6.71 23.26
N VAL A 429 -19.42 5.46 22.93
CA VAL A 429 -19.68 4.87 21.61
C VAL A 429 -20.66 3.71 21.79
N LYS A 430 -21.69 3.67 20.95
CA LYS A 430 -22.73 2.65 20.97
C LYS A 430 -23.03 2.12 19.58
N LEU A 431 -23.62 0.93 19.52
CA LEU A 431 -24.08 0.27 18.29
C LEU A 431 -25.60 0.11 18.33
N TRP A 432 -26.25 0.41 17.21
CA TRP A 432 -27.69 0.18 17.02
C TRP A 432 -27.95 -0.63 15.76
N PRO A 433 -28.99 -1.48 15.73
CA PRO A 433 -29.50 -2.01 14.46
C PRO A 433 -29.96 -0.85 13.58
N GLU A 434 -29.80 -0.95 12.27
CA GLU A 434 -30.19 0.14 11.37
C GLU A 434 -31.69 0.50 11.44
N THR A 435 -32.51 -0.41 11.92
CA THR A 435 -33.95 -0.17 12.10
C THR A 435 -34.28 0.75 13.28
N THR A 436 -33.32 0.99 14.16
CA THR A 436 -33.48 1.85 15.33
C THR A 436 -33.02 3.27 14.97
N ASP A 437 -33.83 4.27 15.31
CA ASP A 437 -33.42 5.67 15.21
C ASP A 437 -32.31 5.93 16.22
N VAL A 438 -31.16 6.32 15.73
CA VAL A 438 -30.03 6.71 16.59
C VAL A 438 -30.41 7.97 17.34
N PRO A 439 -30.32 7.99 18.69
CA PRO A 439 -30.66 9.16 19.49
C PRO A 439 -29.89 10.42 19.03
N ALA A 440 -30.59 11.57 19.10
CA ALA A 440 -30.05 12.84 18.56
C ALA A 440 -28.77 13.32 19.22
N GLU A 441 -28.47 12.87 20.44
CA GLU A 441 -27.23 13.15 21.17
C GLU A 441 -26.01 12.41 20.63
N TYR A 442 -26.18 11.47 19.67
CA TYR A 442 -25.06 10.74 19.01
C TYR A 442 -24.86 11.22 17.57
N SER A 443 -23.62 11.23 17.15
CA SER A 443 -23.21 11.34 15.75
C SER A 443 -22.96 9.94 15.23
N ALA A 444 -23.77 9.46 14.28
CA ALA A 444 -23.72 8.07 13.84
C ALA A 444 -23.11 7.89 12.46
N ARG A 445 -22.31 6.82 12.30
CA ARG A 445 -21.85 6.28 11.03
C ARG A 445 -22.55 4.95 10.78
N ARG A 446 -23.11 4.78 9.58
CA ARG A 446 -23.81 3.55 9.18
C ARG A 446 -22.89 2.64 8.40
N PHE A 447 -22.96 1.35 8.68
CA PHE A 447 -22.28 0.28 7.98
C PHE A 447 -23.31 -0.68 7.41
N SER A 448 -23.07 -1.16 6.18
CA SER A 448 -23.94 -2.14 5.52
C SER A 448 -23.13 -3.14 4.73
N THR A 449 -23.67 -4.34 4.61
CA THR A 449 -23.12 -5.44 3.82
C THR A 449 -24.25 -6.09 3.02
N MET A 450 -23.90 -7.01 2.13
CA MET A 450 -24.89 -7.84 1.44
C MET A 450 -25.23 -9.12 2.21
N PHE A 451 -24.55 -9.38 3.32
CA PHE A 451 -24.75 -10.56 4.15
C PHE A 451 -25.42 -10.21 5.49
N PRO A 452 -26.29 -11.09 6.00
CA PRO A 452 -26.75 -12.32 5.31
C PRO A 452 -27.61 -12.03 4.09
N ASP A 453 -28.69 -11.37 4.17
CA ASP A 453 -29.58 -10.86 3.14
C ASP A 453 -30.62 -9.92 3.77
N VAL A 454 -31.55 -9.39 2.99
CA VAL A 454 -32.55 -8.42 3.48
C VAL A 454 -33.51 -9.03 4.50
N ALA A 455 -33.78 -10.33 4.41
CA ALA A 455 -34.66 -11.04 5.32
C ALA A 455 -33.99 -11.34 6.67
N HIS A 456 -32.68 -11.55 6.64
CA HIS A 456 -31.86 -11.92 7.81
C HIS A 456 -30.90 -10.80 8.20
N ARG A 457 -31.39 -9.71 8.75
CA ARG A 457 -30.57 -8.54 9.12
C ARG A 457 -29.50 -8.83 10.16
N SER A 458 -29.74 -9.81 11.01
CA SER A 458 -28.80 -10.39 11.96
C SER A 458 -29.00 -11.88 11.99
N LEU A 459 -27.91 -12.63 11.90
CA LEU A 459 -27.92 -14.09 11.90
C LEU A 459 -26.89 -14.59 12.91
N ASP A 460 -27.35 -15.41 13.84
CA ASP A 460 -26.49 -16.05 14.82
C ASP A 460 -25.66 -17.15 14.17
N ALA A 461 -24.43 -17.33 14.66
CA ALA A 461 -23.62 -18.46 14.24
C ALA A 461 -24.32 -19.77 14.60
N THR A 462 -24.46 -20.66 13.61
CA THR A 462 -25.08 -21.98 13.80
C THR A 462 -24.15 -22.91 14.57
N SER A 463 -22.84 -22.76 14.38
CA SER A 463 -21.83 -23.52 15.10
C SER A 463 -20.48 -22.85 15.07
N GLY A 464 -19.60 -23.28 15.97
CA GLY A 464 -18.20 -22.86 16.01
C GLY A 464 -17.96 -21.63 16.89
N THR A 465 -16.74 -21.10 16.80
CA THR A 465 -16.31 -19.95 17.57
C THR A 465 -15.50 -18.99 16.69
N PHE A 466 -15.62 -17.70 16.95
CA PHE A 466 -14.78 -16.71 16.29
C PHE A 466 -13.30 -16.99 16.57
N GLY A 467 -12.49 -16.97 15.52
CA GLY A 467 -11.06 -17.27 15.64
C GLY A 467 -10.66 -18.72 15.39
N ASN A 468 -11.62 -19.60 15.14
CA ASN A 468 -11.37 -20.99 14.78
C ASN A 468 -12.18 -21.38 13.54
N LEU A 469 -13.23 -22.14 13.69
CA LEU A 469 -14.20 -22.44 12.66
C LEU A 469 -15.53 -21.80 13.05
N LEU A 470 -16.15 -21.10 12.12
CA LEU A 470 -17.43 -20.42 12.34
C LEU A 470 -18.36 -20.71 11.17
N GLN A 471 -19.60 -21.08 11.46
CA GLN A 471 -20.59 -21.41 10.45
C GLN A 471 -21.89 -20.64 10.66
N PHE A 472 -22.45 -20.17 9.55
CA PHE A 472 -23.76 -19.55 9.47
C PHE A 472 -24.59 -20.28 8.43
N ASP A 473 -25.80 -20.69 8.81
CA ASP A 473 -26.76 -21.33 7.92
C ASP A 473 -28.03 -20.48 7.85
N TRP A 474 -28.52 -20.23 6.62
CA TRP A 474 -29.81 -19.56 6.42
C TRP A 474 -30.46 -20.02 5.11
N THR A 475 -31.77 -19.83 5.01
CA THR A 475 -32.53 -20.17 3.81
C THR A 475 -33.27 -18.93 3.32
N VAL A 476 -33.15 -18.66 2.03
CA VAL A 476 -33.92 -17.65 1.32
C VAL A 476 -35.11 -18.34 0.68
N ALA A 477 -36.33 -17.93 1.05
CA ALA A 477 -37.55 -18.55 0.54
C ALA A 477 -37.70 -18.37 -0.98
N ALA A 478 -38.37 -19.29 -1.63
CA ALA A 478 -38.52 -19.30 -3.09
C ALA A 478 -39.15 -18.01 -3.66
N ASP A 479 -40.03 -17.38 -2.92
CA ASP A 479 -40.75 -16.16 -3.29
C ASP A 479 -40.17 -14.89 -2.68
N ALA A 480 -39.13 -15.00 -1.87
CA ALA A 480 -38.51 -13.86 -1.22
C ALA A 480 -38.06 -12.82 -2.26
N ARG A 481 -38.26 -11.53 -1.92
CA ARG A 481 -37.98 -10.41 -2.82
C ARG A 481 -36.52 -10.36 -3.29
N ASP A 482 -35.62 -10.73 -2.45
CA ASP A 482 -34.16 -10.74 -2.63
C ASP A 482 -33.61 -12.07 -3.11
N ASN A 483 -34.47 -13.08 -3.31
CA ASN A 483 -34.06 -14.34 -3.90
C ASN A 483 -33.77 -14.18 -5.41
N PRO A 484 -32.53 -14.34 -5.88
CA PRO A 484 -32.20 -14.22 -7.30
C PRO A 484 -32.85 -15.31 -8.16
N PHE A 485 -33.31 -16.40 -7.56
CA PHE A 485 -33.94 -17.55 -8.25
C PHE A 485 -35.47 -17.59 -8.08
N ARG A 486 -36.08 -16.49 -7.71
CA ARG A 486 -37.54 -16.41 -7.66
C ARG A 486 -38.15 -16.45 -9.08
N HIS A 487 -39.37 -16.97 -9.23
CA HIS A 487 -40.04 -17.09 -10.52
C HIS A 487 -40.14 -15.77 -11.29
N ALA A 488 -40.33 -14.65 -10.61
CA ALA A 488 -40.42 -13.33 -11.26
C ALA A 488 -39.15 -12.93 -12.04
N TRP A 489 -38.00 -13.50 -11.70
CA TRP A 489 -36.73 -13.23 -12.39
C TRP A 489 -36.37 -14.32 -13.41
N HIS A 490 -36.97 -15.50 -13.26
CA HIS A 490 -36.73 -16.67 -14.13
C HIS A 490 -38.09 -17.25 -14.54
N PRO A 491 -38.84 -16.61 -15.45
CA PRO A 491 -40.21 -17.03 -15.81
C PRO A 491 -40.27 -18.38 -16.48
N ASP A 492 -39.15 -18.93 -16.95
CA ASP A 492 -39.07 -20.29 -17.52
C ASP A 492 -39.32 -21.39 -16.48
N HIS A 493 -39.26 -21.06 -15.19
CA HIS A 493 -39.55 -21.96 -14.09
C HIS A 493 -40.95 -21.71 -13.53
N ALA A 494 -41.74 -22.74 -13.40
CA ALA A 494 -43.11 -22.63 -12.88
C ALA A 494 -43.18 -22.09 -11.45
N THR A 495 -42.13 -22.31 -10.67
CA THR A 495 -41.96 -21.81 -9.30
C THR A 495 -40.52 -21.34 -9.09
N GLY A 496 -40.31 -20.42 -8.16
CA GLY A 496 -38.98 -20.07 -7.69
C GLY A 496 -38.34 -21.19 -6.87
N PHE A 497 -37.04 -21.08 -6.65
CA PHE A 497 -36.30 -22.05 -5.83
C PHE A 497 -35.94 -21.39 -4.47
N ALA A 498 -36.20 -22.13 -3.38
CA ALA A 498 -35.61 -21.75 -2.10
C ALA A 498 -34.11 -22.07 -2.11
N VAL A 499 -33.31 -21.13 -1.65
CA VAL A 499 -31.85 -21.28 -1.62
C VAL A 499 -31.38 -21.47 -0.20
N THR A 500 -30.76 -22.60 0.08
CA THR A 500 -30.06 -22.81 1.35
C THR A 500 -28.62 -22.30 1.22
N ASN A 501 -28.18 -21.60 2.24
CA ASN A 501 -26.86 -21.00 2.30
C ASN A 501 -26.13 -21.52 3.53
N ARG A 502 -24.87 -21.90 3.34
CA ARG A 502 -23.93 -22.21 4.40
C ARG A 502 -22.64 -21.44 4.18
N LEU A 503 -22.40 -20.43 5.01
CA LEU A 503 -21.17 -19.68 5.03
C LEU A 503 -20.26 -20.22 6.13
N THR A 504 -19.09 -20.70 5.76
CA THR A 504 -18.09 -21.20 6.70
C THR A 504 -16.84 -20.33 6.62
N LEU A 505 -16.42 -19.80 7.77
CA LEU A 505 -15.17 -19.07 7.94
C LEU A 505 -14.24 -19.93 8.76
N SER A 506 -13.10 -20.29 8.20
CA SER A 506 -12.06 -21.06 8.87
C SER A 506 -10.83 -20.21 9.02
N TRP A 507 -10.48 -19.91 10.26
CA TRP A 507 -9.21 -19.26 10.57
C TRP A 507 -8.08 -20.27 10.40
N TYR A 508 -6.91 -19.83 9.93
CA TYR A 508 -5.80 -20.67 9.47
C TYR A 508 -5.16 -21.59 10.53
N ALA A 509 -5.78 -21.81 11.64
CA ALA A 509 -5.34 -22.79 12.61
C ALA A 509 -5.67 -24.21 12.17
N GLU A 510 -5.10 -24.70 11.07
CA GLU A 510 -5.03 -26.14 10.86
C GLU A 510 -3.96 -26.72 11.78
N SER A 511 -4.41 -27.55 12.70
CA SER A 511 -3.69 -28.56 13.48
C SER A 511 -2.16 -28.38 13.55
N GLY A 512 -1.67 -27.64 14.53
CA GLY A 512 -0.26 -27.60 14.94
C GLY A 512 0.58 -26.52 14.29
N GLU A 513 0.06 -25.75 13.34
CA GLU A 513 0.74 -24.61 12.75
C GLU A 513 0.32 -23.32 13.47
N SER A 514 1.30 -22.61 13.90
CA SER A 514 1.33 -21.35 14.65
C SER A 514 0.02 -20.54 14.70
N THR A 515 -0.56 -20.49 15.88
CA THR A 515 -1.68 -19.60 16.26
C THR A 515 -1.35 -18.11 16.12
N TRP A 516 -0.11 -17.77 15.80
CA TRP A 516 0.36 -16.41 15.72
C TRP A 516 0.06 -15.69 14.38
N ALA A 517 -0.25 -16.42 13.30
CA ALA A 517 -0.76 -15.83 12.06
C ALA A 517 -2.06 -15.05 12.27
N TYR A 518 -2.59 -15.07 13.48
CA TYR A 518 -3.84 -14.55 13.87
C TYR A 518 -3.72 -13.66 15.12
N ARG A 519 -4.15 -12.41 14.99
CA ARG A 519 -4.31 -11.49 16.11
C ARG A 519 -5.77 -11.14 16.28
N PRO A 520 -6.45 -11.78 17.24
CA PRO A 520 -7.90 -11.68 17.39
C PRO A 520 -8.39 -10.30 17.84
N ASP A 521 -7.49 -9.42 18.23
CA ASP A 521 -7.84 -8.11 18.75
C ASP A 521 -7.94 -7.00 17.70
N GLU A 522 -7.45 -7.23 16.46
CA GLU A 522 -7.49 -6.17 15.45
C GLU A 522 -7.80 -6.60 14.01
N VAL A 523 -7.03 -7.53 13.44
CA VAL A 523 -7.21 -8.01 12.06
C VAL A 523 -7.12 -9.52 12.05
N THR A 524 -8.01 -10.16 11.31
CA THR A 524 -8.05 -11.61 11.20
C THR A 524 -8.32 -12.04 9.76
N TYR A 525 -7.79 -13.20 9.40
CA TYR A 525 -7.88 -13.77 8.07
C TYR A 525 -8.25 -15.24 8.12
N GLY A 526 -8.76 -15.72 7.01
CA GLY A 526 -9.03 -17.14 6.88
C GLY A 526 -9.51 -17.53 5.49
N ILE A 527 -9.88 -18.79 5.40
CA ILE A 527 -10.55 -19.36 4.24
C ILE A 527 -12.06 -19.18 4.42
N CYS A 528 -12.71 -18.79 3.34
CA CYS A 528 -14.16 -18.72 3.25
C CYS A 528 -14.65 -19.79 2.29
N THR A 529 -15.65 -20.57 2.73
CA THR A 529 -16.42 -21.48 1.89
C THR A 529 -17.87 -21.08 1.98
N TRP A 530 -18.53 -20.87 0.83
CA TRP A 530 -19.96 -20.57 0.78
C TRP A 530 -20.65 -21.60 -0.10
N THR A 531 -21.49 -22.41 0.51
CA THR A 531 -22.25 -23.45 -0.16
C THR A 531 -23.69 -23.00 -0.38
N LEU A 532 -24.13 -23.09 -1.62
CA LEU A 532 -25.49 -22.75 -2.07
C LEU A 532 -26.19 -24.06 -2.46
N GLY A 533 -27.26 -24.37 -1.77
CA GLY A 533 -28.08 -25.58 -2.04
C GLY A 533 -29.48 -25.22 -2.51
N GLY A 534 -30.19 -26.21 -3.03
CA GLY A 534 -31.58 -26.07 -3.47
C GLY A 534 -31.78 -25.46 -4.86
N ILE A 535 -30.71 -25.14 -5.57
CA ILE A 535 -30.77 -24.53 -6.90
C ILE A 535 -30.89 -25.60 -7.97
N LEU A 536 -31.93 -25.54 -8.81
CA LEU A 536 -32.12 -26.33 -10.03
C LEU A 536 -32.12 -27.86 -9.84
N GLY A 537 -32.29 -28.38 -8.64
CA GLY A 537 -32.32 -29.84 -8.40
C GLY A 537 -31.02 -30.60 -8.67
N ALA A 538 -29.98 -29.86 -8.94
CA ALA A 538 -28.63 -30.36 -9.17
C ALA A 538 -27.81 -30.17 -7.91
N GLY A 539 -27.13 -30.87 -7.27
CA GLY A 539 -26.34 -30.73 -6.02
C GLY A 539 -25.95 -29.31 -5.59
N ASP A 540 -25.18 -29.18 -4.59
CA ASP A 540 -24.78 -27.87 -4.03
C ASP A 540 -23.67 -27.19 -4.86
N ILE A 541 -23.69 -25.89 -4.98
CA ILE A 541 -22.60 -25.08 -5.54
C ILE A 541 -21.75 -24.58 -4.39
N THR A 542 -20.46 -24.88 -4.42
CA THR A 542 -19.53 -24.41 -3.40
C THR A 542 -18.59 -23.36 -3.99
N LEU A 543 -18.60 -22.19 -3.38
CA LEU A 543 -17.69 -21.09 -3.66
C LEU A 543 -16.58 -21.07 -2.62
N ARG A 544 -15.33 -20.90 -3.05
CA ARG A 544 -14.17 -20.86 -2.14
C ARG A 544 -13.37 -19.58 -2.34
N GLY A 545 -12.77 -19.12 -1.25
CA GLY A 545 -11.92 -17.96 -1.26
C GLY A 545 -11.33 -17.65 0.10
N THR A 546 -11.03 -16.39 0.32
CA THR A 546 -10.45 -15.91 1.55
C THR A 546 -11.30 -14.82 2.17
N PHE A 547 -11.12 -14.58 3.45
CA PHE A 547 -11.67 -13.41 4.11
C PHE A 547 -10.61 -12.65 4.89
N ALA A 548 -10.86 -11.35 5.07
CA ALA A 548 -10.06 -10.46 5.89
C ALA A 548 -11.01 -9.53 6.65
N LEU A 549 -10.97 -9.57 7.97
CA LEU A 549 -11.82 -8.76 8.86
C LEU A 549 -10.94 -7.92 9.78
N LYS A 550 -11.33 -6.66 9.98
CA LYS A 550 -10.71 -5.73 10.93
C LYS A 550 -11.71 -5.38 12.02
N ARG A 551 -11.28 -5.41 13.29
CA ARG A 551 -12.08 -4.89 14.38
C ARG A 551 -12.13 -3.37 14.27
N ILE A 552 -13.34 -2.84 14.07
CA ILE A 552 -13.55 -1.40 13.92
C ILE A 552 -14.06 -0.76 15.21
N LEU A 553 -14.66 -1.55 16.09
CA LEU A 553 -15.13 -1.12 17.41
C LEU A 553 -15.04 -2.27 18.40
N SER A 554 -14.72 -1.98 19.66
CA SER A 554 -14.67 -2.96 20.76
C SER A 554 -16.00 -3.07 21.53
N ILE A 555 -17.09 -2.50 21.00
CA ILE A 555 -18.40 -2.50 21.64
C ILE A 555 -19.00 -3.90 21.61
N SER A 556 -19.28 -4.45 22.76
CA SER A 556 -19.79 -5.82 22.93
C SER A 556 -21.32 -5.93 22.95
N LYS A 557 -22.02 -4.81 22.87
CA LYS A 557 -23.50 -4.76 22.90
C LYS A 557 -24.03 -3.97 21.72
N VAL A 558 -25.03 -4.51 21.06
CA VAL A 558 -25.88 -3.76 20.14
C VAL A 558 -27.09 -3.31 20.95
N GLU A 559 -27.38 -2.01 20.98
CA GLU A 559 -28.54 -1.43 21.70
C GLU A 559 -29.82 -1.83 20.97
N GLU A 560 -30.90 -2.08 21.73
CA GLU A 560 -32.21 -2.45 21.18
C GLU A 560 -32.99 -1.22 20.70
#